data_33cfc920744e0f8a859ca75b0b53063f
#
_entry.id   33cfc920744e0f8a859ca75b0b53063f
#
_cell.length_a   1.000
_cell.length_b   1.000
_cell.length_c   1.000
_cell.angle_alpha   90.00
_cell.angle_beta   90.00
_cell.angle_gamma   90.00
#
_symmetry.space_group_name_H-M   'P 1'
#
loop_
_entity.id
_entity.type
_entity.pdbx_description
1 polymer ?
#
loop_
_entity_poly.entity_id
_entity_poly.type
_entity_poly.pdbx_seq_one_letter_code
_entity_poly.pdbx_strand_id
1 'polypeptide(L)'
;MGGVRAVRLPAGYAAAGRRSVRVTLAGGAGFYLFLYGFGSTVAATYALFAAVALAGLSHIPGTGRQRAAVLMRLVPACWVLITIGTYLSVRTWSAVAGMLAAGFALAFVAVGGPRAAGAGPGLQLMYILPSFPPYDPGSLGERLAGATVGLALLVLAEAFLLPDPPAVPYRELAARAAECAQGCADELAVPPYALSRARERRAAEAATGLRPSRVPEAERPAGPGLRDRALAHTGLHNSNGQVS
;
A
#
# COMPACT_ATOMS: atom_id res chain seq x y z
N MET A 1 -20.28 -22.46 -31.13
CA MET A 1 -20.37 -21.38 -30.11
C MET A 1 -19.26 -21.60 -29.10
N GLY A 2 -18.13 -20.91 -29.26
CA GLY A 2 -16.97 -21.03 -28.40
C GLY A 2 -17.21 -20.30 -27.09
N GLY A 3 -17.30 -21.05 -25.99
CA GLY A 3 -17.41 -20.48 -24.67
C GLY A 3 -16.13 -19.68 -24.33
N VAL A 4 -16.27 -18.40 -24.10
CA VAL A 4 -15.19 -17.54 -23.60
C VAL A 4 -14.75 -18.13 -22.24
N ARG A 5 -13.60 -18.78 -22.23
CA ARG A 5 -12.95 -19.22 -20.97
C ARG A 5 -12.68 -17.97 -20.15
N ALA A 6 -13.47 -17.74 -19.11
CA ALA A 6 -13.22 -16.70 -18.15
C ALA A 6 -11.83 -16.93 -17.56
N VAL A 7 -10.86 -16.11 -17.94
CA VAL A 7 -9.51 -16.12 -17.37
C VAL A 7 -9.66 -15.77 -15.89
N ARG A 8 -9.54 -16.76 -14.99
CA ARG A 8 -9.51 -16.53 -13.56
C ARG A 8 -8.18 -15.84 -13.21
N LEU A 9 -8.22 -14.50 -13.16
CA LEU A 9 -7.07 -13.73 -12.71
C LEU A 9 -6.76 -14.10 -11.24
N PRO A 10 -5.48 -14.29 -10.88
CA PRO A 10 -5.10 -14.49 -9.49
C PRO A 10 -5.63 -13.35 -8.61
N ALA A 11 -6.02 -13.65 -7.37
CA ALA A 11 -6.68 -12.69 -6.46
C ALA A 11 -5.92 -11.37 -6.29
N GLY A 12 -4.58 -11.39 -6.38
CA GLY A 12 -3.73 -10.19 -6.34
C GLY A 12 -3.96 -9.21 -7.49
N TYR A 13 -4.25 -9.70 -8.70
CA TYR A 13 -4.52 -8.83 -9.86
C TYR A 13 -5.84 -8.06 -9.72
N ALA A 14 -6.86 -8.66 -9.13
CA ALA A 14 -8.14 -8.00 -8.88
C ALA A 14 -8.00 -6.86 -7.86
N ALA A 15 -7.18 -7.02 -6.82
CA ALA A 15 -6.90 -5.97 -5.84
C ALA A 15 -6.09 -4.82 -6.46
N ALA A 16 -5.05 -5.14 -7.23
CA ALA A 16 -4.26 -4.15 -7.97
C ALA A 16 -5.13 -3.37 -8.97
N GLY A 17 -5.98 -4.06 -9.72
CA GLY A 17 -6.91 -3.45 -10.67
C GLY A 17 -7.87 -2.46 -10.01
N ARG A 18 -8.51 -2.83 -8.88
CA ARG A 18 -9.37 -1.91 -8.11
C ARG A 18 -8.62 -0.67 -7.64
N ARG A 19 -7.38 -0.85 -7.15
CA ARG A 19 -6.53 0.26 -6.73
C ARG A 19 -6.21 1.18 -7.90
N SER A 20 -5.79 0.64 -9.03
CA SER A 20 -5.48 1.42 -10.23
C SER A 20 -6.69 2.23 -10.70
N VAL A 21 -7.88 1.63 -10.76
CA VAL A 21 -9.11 2.33 -11.13
C VAL A 21 -9.40 3.49 -10.17
N ARG A 22 -9.29 3.28 -8.85
CA ARG A 22 -9.50 4.36 -7.87
C ARG A 22 -8.54 5.52 -8.07
N VAL A 23 -7.25 5.22 -8.23
CA VAL A 23 -6.21 6.25 -8.43
C VAL A 23 -6.44 7.01 -9.74
N THR A 24 -6.72 6.30 -10.82
CA THR A 24 -6.97 6.92 -12.14
C THR A 24 -8.19 7.81 -12.12
N LEU A 25 -9.29 7.35 -11.50
CA LEU A 25 -10.51 8.16 -11.42
C LEU A 25 -10.34 9.37 -10.50
N ALA A 26 -9.72 9.20 -9.33
CA ALA A 26 -9.48 10.32 -8.41
C ALA A 26 -8.51 11.35 -9.01
N GLY A 27 -7.38 10.89 -9.53
CA GLY A 27 -6.37 11.76 -10.14
C GLY A 27 -6.88 12.43 -11.42
N GLY A 28 -7.53 11.67 -12.30
CA GLY A 28 -8.12 12.19 -13.54
C GLY A 28 -9.23 13.20 -13.26
N ALA A 29 -10.16 12.92 -12.35
CA ALA A 29 -11.21 13.86 -11.98
C ALA A 29 -10.63 15.18 -11.43
N GLY A 30 -9.65 15.10 -10.53
CA GLY A 30 -8.97 16.29 -10.00
C GLY A 30 -8.23 17.06 -11.10
N PHE A 31 -7.52 16.37 -11.97
CA PHE A 31 -6.82 16.97 -13.08
C PHE A 31 -7.76 17.73 -14.03
N TYR A 32 -8.79 17.08 -14.51
CA TYR A 32 -9.74 17.71 -15.44
C TYR A 32 -10.57 18.81 -14.79
N LEU A 33 -10.92 18.68 -13.53
CA LEU A 33 -11.60 19.73 -12.76
C LEU A 33 -10.81 21.05 -12.77
N PHE A 34 -9.52 20.99 -12.46
CA PHE A 34 -8.69 22.20 -12.43
C PHE A 34 -8.31 22.68 -13.82
N LEU A 35 -8.05 21.78 -14.76
CA LEU A 35 -7.64 22.15 -16.11
C LEU A 35 -8.77 22.86 -16.86
N TYR A 36 -9.97 22.28 -16.84
CA TYR A 36 -11.11 22.81 -17.62
C TYR A 36 -12.06 23.67 -16.77
N GLY A 37 -12.18 23.43 -15.48
CA GLY A 37 -13.07 24.20 -14.61
C GLY A 37 -12.46 25.52 -14.13
N PHE A 38 -11.18 25.51 -13.79
CA PHE A 38 -10.50 26.66 -13.22
C PHE A 38 -9.37 27.21 -14.10
N GLY A 39 -9.00 26.54 -15.18
CA GLY A 39 -7.93 26.97 -16.08
C GLY A 39 -6.51 26.91 -15.49
N SER A 40 -6.33 26.26 -14.32
CA SER A 40 -5.05 26.15 -13.64
C SER A 40 -4.35 24.83 -13.93
N THR A 41 -3.30 24.87 -14.76
CA THR A 41 -2.45 23.71 -15.04
C THR A 41 -1.63 23.30 -13.83
N VAL A 42 -1.25 24.24 -12.98
CA VAL A 42 -0.51 23.98 -11.74
C VAL A 42 -1.36 23.16 -10.78
N ALA A 43 -2.56 23.64 -10.46
CA ALA A 43 -3.45 22.93 -9.57
C ALA A 43 -3.87 21.55 -10.14
N ALA A 44 -4.10 21.45 -11.46
CA ALA A 44 -4.38 20.18 -12.13
C ALA A 44 -3.27 19.17 -11.93
N THR A 45 -2.02 19.57 -12.14
CA THR A 45 -0.83 18.73 -11.94
C THR A 45 -0.74 18.25 -10.51
N TYR A 46 -0.89 19.12 -9.53
CA TYR A 46 -0.82 18.76 -8.12
C TYR A 46 -1.97 17.85 -7.68
N ALA A 47 -3.17 18.02 -8.22
CA ALA A 47 -4.29 17.12 -7.95
C ALA A 47 -4.03 15.71 -8.45
N LEU A 48 -3.50 15.57 -9.66
CA LEU A 48 -3.13 14.27 -10.23
C LEU A 48 -2.01 13.60 -9.44
N PHE A 49 -0.90 14.33 -9.21
CA PHE A 49 0.26 13.76 -8.55
C PHE A 49 0.02 13.44 -7.07
N ALA A 50 -0.82 14.19 -6.36
CA ALA A 50 -1.20 13.88 -4.98
C ALA A 50 -1.92 12.52 -4.90
N ALA A 51 -2.86 12.26 -5.81
CA ALA A 51 -3.56 10.97 -5.87
C ALA A 51 -2.59 9.83 -6.24
N VAL A 52 -1.75 10.02 -7.25
CA VAL A 52 -0.76 9.00 -7.69
C VAL A 52 0.28 8.74 -6.62
N ALA A 53 0.82 9.77 -5.97
CA ALA A 53 1.84 9.62 -4.93
C ALA A 53 1.34 8.82 -3.73
N LEU A 54 0.19 9.19 -3.18
CA LEU A 54 -0.29 8.60 -1.94
C LEU A 54 -1.07 7.30 -2.15
N ALA A 55 -1.62 7.04 -3.32
CA ALA A 55 -2.23 5.76 -3.61
C ALA A 55 -1.36 4.86 -4.48
N GLY A 56 -0.58 5.39 -5.42
CA GLY A 56 0.28 4.62 -6.31
C GLY A 56 1.56 4.15 -5.64
N LEU A 57 2.32 5.08 -5.06
CA LEU A 57 3.65 4.81 -4.48
C LEU A 57 3.60 4.40 -3.02
N SER A 58 2.58 4.82 -2.26
CA SER A 58 2.44 4.48 -0.85
C SER A 58 1.77 3.13 -0.66
N HIS A 59 2.25 2.34 0.31
CA HIS A 59 1.70 1.04 0.68
C HIS A 59 1.11 1.11 2.09
N ILE A 60 -0.01 1.83 2.23
CA ILE A 60 -0.68 1.99 3.52
C ILE A 60 -1.54 0.75 3.81
N PRO A 61 -1.24 -0.03 4.86
CA PRO A 61 -2.00 -1.21 5.21
C PRO A 61 -3.37 -0.84 5.81
N GLY A 62 -4.36 -1.68 5.56
CA GLY A 62 -5.69 -1.54 6.14
C GLY A 62 -6.83 -1.57 5.13
N THR A 63 -8.05 -1.50 5.65
CA THR A 63 -9.28 -1.39 4.84
C THR A 63 -9.38 -0.02 4.17
N GLY A 64 -10.21 0.13 3.14
CA GLY A 64 -10.40 1.41 2.44
C GLY A 64 -10.69 2.58 3.37
N ARG A 65 -11.57 2.40 4.36
CA ARG A 65 -11.87 3.43 5.37
C ARG A 65 -10.69 3.76 6.27
N GLN A 66 -9.90 2.76 6.66
CA GLN A 66 -8.69 2.99 7.47
C GLN A 66 -7.63 3.74 6.66
N ARG A 67 -7.44 3.39 5.38
CA ARG A 67 -6.55 4.12 4.48
C ARG A 67 -7.02 5.55 4.27
N ALA A 68 -8.31 5.77 4.03
CA ALA A 68 -8.91 7.09 3.92
C ALA A 68 -8.64 7.96 5.17
N ALA A 69 -8.79 7.40 6.38
CA ALA A 69 -8.50 8.11 7.62
C ALA A 69 -7.00 8.45 7.77
N VAL A 70 -6.10 7.57 7.33
CA VAL A 70 -4.65 7.86 7.31
C VAL A 70 -4.34 8.97 6.31
N LEU A 71 -4.88 8.89 5.10
CA LEU A 71 -4.69 9.91 4.05
C LEU A 71 -5.14 11.30 4.52
N MET A 72 -6.28 11.40 5.20
CA MET A 72 -6.74 12.66 5.81
C MET A 72 -5.76 13.24 6.82
N ARG A 73 -5.14 12.37 7.64
CA ARG A 73 -4.12 12.80 8.62
C ARG A 73 -2.81 13.23 7.96
N LEU A 74 -2.54 12.78 6.74
CA LEU A 74 -1.34 13.15 6.00
C LEU A 74 -1.47 14.50 5.27
N VAL A 75 -2.67 15.06 5.13
CA VAL A 75 -2.89 16.36 4.45
C VAL A 75 -1.99 17.47 5.01
N PRO A 76 -1.90 17.70 6.34
CA PRO A 76 -1.00 18.72 6.87
C PRO A 76 0.47 18.48 6.54
N ALA A 77 0.91 17.22 6.58
CA ALA A 77 2.27 16.86 6.20
C ALA A 77 2.55 17.15 4.72
N CYS A 78 1.59 16.87 3.83
CA CYS A 78 1.69 17.22 2.42
C CYS A 78 1.81 18.74 2.23
N TRP A 79 1.01 19.54 2.94
CA TRP A 79 1.09 21.01 2.89
C TRP A 79 2.46 21.53 3.31
N VAL A 80 2.99 21.02 4.42
CA VAL A 80 4.32 21.38 4.91
C VAL A 80 5.39 21.04 3.88
N LEU A 81 5.37 19.83 3.31
CA LEU A 81 6.34 19.39 2.32
C LEU A 81 6.27 20.20 1.02
N ILE A 82 5.07 20.48 0.51
CA ILE A 82 4.86 21.33 -0.67
C ILE A 82 5.38 22.73 -0.42
N THR A 83 5.08 23.32 0.74
CA THR A 83 5.53 24.66 1.12
C THR A 83 7.04 24.71 1.21
N ILE A 84 7.65 23.80 1.96
CA ILE A 84 9.12 23.74 2.11
C ILE A 84 9.78 23.52 0.75
N GLY A 85 9.31 22.58 -0.07
CA GLY A 85 9.84 22.32 -1.40
C GLY A 85 9.75 23.54 -2.31
N THR A 86 8.63 24.27 -2.26
CA THR A 86 8.43 25.51 -3.04
C THR A 86 9.44 26.60 -2.65
N TYR A 87 9.65 26.85 -1.37
CA TYR A 87 10.58 27.90 -0.94
C TYR A 87 12.05 27.51 -1.05
N LEU A 88 12.40 26.22 -0.90
CA LEU A 88 13.77 25.76 -1.06
C LEU A 88 14.20 25.63 -2.52
N SER A 89 13.27 25.65 -3.48
CA SER A 89 13.58 25.58 -4.92
C SER A 89 14.23 26.83 -5.49
N VAL A 90 14.46 27.86 -4.66
CA VAL A 90 15.16 29.11 -5.04
C VAL A 90 16.57 28.85 -5.58
N ARG A 91 17.26 27.85 -5.07
CA ARG A 91 18.59 27.42 -5.52
C ARG A 91 18.69 25.90 -5.52
N THR A 92 19.40 25.35 -6.48
CA THR A 92 19.58 23.89 -6.60
C THR A 92 20.16 23.26 -5.31
N TRP A 93 21.14 23.91 -4.69
CA TRP A 93 21.75 23.41 -3.45
C TRP A 93 20.77 23.38 -2.28
N SER A 94 19.93 24.40 -2.13
CA SER A 94 18.90 24.42 -1.08
C SER A 94 17.83 23.34 -1.32
N ALA A 95 17.43 23.12 -2.57
CA ALA A 95 16.52 22.04 -2.93
C ALA A 95 17.09 20.65 -2.61
N VAL A 96 18.36 20.42 -2.94
CA VAL A 96 19.06 19.15 -2.65
C VAL A 96 19.22 18.94 -1.14
N ALA A 97 19.66 19.98 -0.40
CA ALA A 97 19.79 19.90 1.05
C ALA A 97 18.43 19.61 1.72
N GLY A 98 17.37 20.28 1.28
CA GLY A 98 16.02 20.03 1.75
C GLY A 98 15.52 18.62 1.40
N MET A 99 15.87 18.09 0.22
CA MET A 99 15.52 16.72 -0.16
C MET A 99 16.17 15.68 0.75
N LEU A 100 17.47 15.88 1.09
CA LEU A 100 18.17 15.02 2.03
C LEU A 100 17.54 15.09 3.44
N ALA A 101 17.25 16.32 3.91
CA ALA A 101 16.61 16.52 5.21
C ALA A 101 15.20 15.92 5.27
N ALA A 102 14.38 16.14 4.24
CA ALA A 102 13.04 15.55 4.15
C ALA A 102 13.10 14.02 4.07
N GLY A 103 14.00 13.47 3.24
CA GLY A 103 14.21 12.02 3.12
C GLY A 103 14.64 11.39 4.44
N PHE A 104 15.58 12.03 5.15
CA PHE A 104 16.01 11.58 6.47
C PHE A 104 14.87 11.63 7.49
N ALA A 105 14.13 12.75 7.55
CA ALA A 105 12.98 12.88 8.46
C ALA A 105 11.90 11.83 8.19
N LEU A 106 11.57 11.57 6.92
CA LEU A 106 10.59 10.56 6.55
C LEU A 106 11.09 9.15 6.88
N ALA A 107 12.38 8.86 6.67
CA ALA A 107 12.99 7.59 7.07
C ALA A 107 12.96 7.40 8.59
N PHE A 108 13.22 8.47 9.34
CA PHE A 108 13.14 8.45 10.81
C PHE A 108 11.70 8.22 11.29
N VAL A 109 10.72 8.90 10.71
CA VAL A 109 9.30 8.71 11.03
C VAL A 109 8.82 7.28 10.68
N ALA A 110 9.42 6.65 9.67
CA ALA A 110 9.11 5.27 9.30
C ALA A 110 9.41 4.25 10.41
N VAL A 111 10.32 4.58 11.35
CA VAL A 111 10.58 3.76 12.55
C VAL A 111 9.34 3.69 13.47
N GLY A 112 8.45 4.69 13.40
CA GLY A 112 7.21 4.75 14.17
C GLY A 112 6.13 3.73 13.76
N GLY A 113 6.38 2.92 12.71
CA GLY A 113 5.52 1.80 12.35
C GLY A 113 5.19 1.70 10.87
N PRO A 114 4.50 0.61 10.49
CA PRO A 114 4.27 0.22 9.10
C PRO A 114 3.42 1.21 8.30
N ARG A 115 2.50 1.92 8.96
CA ARG A 115 1.68 2.95 8.30
C ARG A 115 2.51 4.17 7.93
N ALA A 116 3.41 4.59 8.80
CA ALA A 116 4.33 5.70 8.57
C ALA A 116 5.36 5.33 7.49
N ALA A 117 5.95 4.14 7.59
CA ALA A 117 6.87 3.61 6.58
C ALA A 117 6.19 3.50 5.20
N GLY A 118 4.95 3.02 5.15
CA GLY A 118 4.19 2.88 3.91
C GLY A 118 3.81 4.21 3.24
N ALA A 119 3.71 5.31 3.99
CA ALA A 119 3.40 6.63 3.46
C ALA A 119 4.64 7.39 2.94
N GLY A 120 5.83 7.02 3.36
CA GLY A 120 7.09 7.72 3.08
C GLY A 120 7.31 8.07 1.61
N PRO A 121 7.27 7.11 0.68
CA PRO A 121 7.53 7.39 -0.75
C PRO A 121 6.55 8.41 -1.35
N GLY A 122 5.28 8.34 -0.99
CA GLY A 122 4.28 9.31 -1.45
C GLY A 122 4.51 10.70 -0.89
N LEU A 123 4.83 10.81 0.39
CA LEU A 123 5.17 12.08 1.02
C LEU A 123 6.45 12.69 0.43
N GLN A 124 7.45 11.88 0.12
CA GLN A 124 8.66 12.37 -0.51
C GLN A 124 8.39 13.00 -1.88
N LEU A 125 7.47 12.44 -2.66
CA LEU A 125 7.06 13.03 -3.93
C LEU A 125 6.40 14.40 -3.74
N MET A 126 5.68 14.63 -2.62
CA MET A 126 5.09 15.93 -2.30
C MET A 126 6.15 17.01 -2.03
N TYR A 127 7.36 16.65 -1.62
CA TYR A 127 8.49 17.55 -1.54
C TYR A 127 9.19 17.72 -2.90
N ILE A 128 9.39 16.61 -3.63
CA ILE A 128 10.14 16.62 -4.89
C ILE A 128 9.43 17.46 -5.95
N LEU A 129 8.11 17.32 -6.09
CA LEU A 129 7.34 17.98 -7.14
C LEU A 129 7.50 19.50 -7.15
N PRO A 130 7.36 20.23 -6.02
CA PRO A 130 7.57 21.68 -5.98
C PRO A 130 9.05 22.10 -6.03
N SER A 131 9.98 21.16 -5.86
CA SER A 131 11.42 21.46 -5.88
C SER A 131 11.99 21.58 -7.29
N PHE A 132 11.23 21.23 -8.34
CA PHE A 132 11.63 21.42 -9.72
C PHE A 132 11.47 22.89 -10.15
N PRO A 133 12.42 23.43 -10.97
CA PRO A 133 12.29 24.75 -11.54
C PRO A 133 11.09 24.86 -12.52
N PRO A 134 10.52 26.06 -12.71
CA PRO A 134 10.98 27.35 -12.16
C PRO A 134 10.54 27.60 -10.73
N TYR A 135 11.35 28.40 -9.98
CA TYR A 135 10.95 28.91 -8.67
C TYR A 135 9.76 29.86 -8.84
N ASP A 136 8.63 29.44 -8.33
CA ASP A 136 7.38 30.21 -8.40
C ASP A 136 6.60 30.10 -7.08
N PRO A 137 6.93 30.91 -6.09
CA PRO A 137 6.20 30.91 -4.81
C PRO A 137 4.79 31.50 -4.94
N GLY A 138 4.50 32.26 -6.02
CA GLY A 138 3.17 32.80 -6.28
C GLY A 138 2.13 31.72 -6.54
N SER A 139 2.52 30.58 -7.09
CA SER A 139 1.64 29.43 -7.35
C SER A 139 1.38 28.55 -6.12
N LEU A 140 1.92 28.89 -4.93
CA LEU A 140 1.77 28.04 -3.73
C LEU A 140 0.30 27.74 -3.42
N GLY A 141 -0.57 28.74 -3.52
CA GLY A 141 -2.02 28.57 -3.29
C GLY A 141 -2.64 27.53 -4.23
N GLU A 142 -2.30 27.57 -5.53
CA GLU A 142 -2.78 26.61 -6.52
C GLU A 142 -2.24 25.22 -6.26
N ARG A 143 -0.96 25.10 -5.87
CA ARG A 143 -0.33 23.82 -5.50
C ARG A 143 -1.03 23.15 -4.31
N LEU A 144 -1.28 23.94 -3.25
CA LEU A 144 -1.99 23.45 -2.06
C LEU A 144 -3.45 23.10 -2.36
N ALA A 145 -4.15 23.93 -3.13
CA ALA A 145 -5.53 23.67 -3.53
C ALA A 145 -5.62 22.40 -4.37
N GLY A 146 -4.76 22.27 -5.38
CA GLY A 146 -4.70 21.07 -6.23
C GLY A 146 -4.43 19.81 -5.41
N ALA A 147 -3.40 19.81 -4.58
CA ALA A 147 -3.06 18.66 -3.72
C ALA A 147 -4.21 18.31 -2.76
N THR A 148 -4.86 19.31 -2.17
CA THR A 148 -5.98 19.09 -1.22
C THR A 148 -7.17 18.44 -1.92
N VAL A 149 -7.57 18.94 -3.08
CA VAL A 149 -8.70 18.39 -3.85
C VAL A 149 -8.33 16.99 -4.36
N GLY A 150 -7.12 16.79 -4.89
CA GLY A 150 -6.66 15.47 -5.33
C GLY A 150 -6.70 14.45 -4.20
N LEU A 151 -6.24 14.83 -2.99
CA LEU A 151 -6.32 13.98 -1.80
C LEU A 151 -7.75 13.75 -1.34
N ALA A 152 -8.61 14.76 -1.37
CA ALA A 152 -10.02 14.61 -1.00
C ALA A 152 -10.73 13.63 -1.95
N LEU A 153 -10.51 13.75 -3.25
CA LEU A 153 -11.05 12.82 -4.24
C LEU A 153 -10.52 11.40 -4.04
N LEU A 154 -9.22 11.25 -3.70
CA LEU A 154 -8.65 9.95 -3.37
C LEU A 154 -9.27 9.35 -2.11
N VAL A 155 -9.45 10.14 -1.06
CA VAL A 155 -10.12 9.71 0.19
C VAL A 155 -11.54 9.24 -0.10
N LEU A 156 -12.29 9.96 -0.91
CA LEU A 156 -13.63 9.56 -1.34
C LEU A 156 -13.59 8.28 -2.17
N ALA A 157 -12.64 8.16 -3.09
CA ALA A 157 -12.48 6.94 -3.88
C ALA A 157 -12.12 5.73 -3.02
N GLU A 158 -11.22 5.87 -2.04
CA GLU A 158 -10.87 4.79 -1.10
C GLU A 158 -12.01 4.41 -0.16
N ALA A 159 -12.86 5.37 0.24
CA ALA A 159 -13.96 5.13 1.16
C ALA A 159 -15.18 4.49 0.47
N PHE A 160 -15.48 4.88 -0.76
CA PHE A 160 -16.75 4.57 -1.40
C PHE A 160 -16.63 3.82 -2.73
N LEU A 161 -15.50 3.97 -3.45
CA LEU A 161 -15.34 3.38 -4.77
C LEU A 161 -14.72 1.99 -4.66
N LEU A 162 -15.41 0.96 -5.15
CA LEU A 162 -14.92 -0.42 -5.21
C LEU A 162 -14.35 -0.90 -3.84
N PRO A 163 -15.17 -1.04 -2.81
CA PRO A 163 -14.69 -1.43 -1.49
C PRO A 163 -13.90 -2.74 -1.57
N ASP A 164 -12.77 -2.79 -0.88
CA ASP A 164 -11.99 -4.01 -0.81
C ASP A 164 -12.78 -5.05 0.00
N PRO A 165 -12.79 -6.33 -0.42
CA PRO A 165 -13.38 -7.39 0.38
C PRO A 165 -12.71 -7.40 1.75
N PRO A 166 -13.46 -7.73 2.82
CA PRO A 166 -12.89 -7.80 4.15
C PRO A 166 -11.70 -8.76 4.14
N ALA A 167 -10.57 -8.28 4.66
CA ALA A 167 -9.40 -9.15 4.84
C ALA A 167 -9.79 -10.27 5.81
N VAL A 168 -9.46 -11.50 5.45
CA VAL A 168 -9.68 -12.65 6.35
C VAL A 168 -8.81 -12.42 7.59
N PRO A 169 -9.38 -12.38 8.80
CA PRO A 169 -8.61 -12.13 10.02
C PRO A 169 -7.56 -13.24 10.22
N TYR A 170 -6.41 -12.85 10.76
CA TYR A 170 -5.33 -13.81 11.04
C TYR A 170 -5.80 -15.01 11.87
N ARG A 171 -6.70 -14.77 12.83
CA ARG A 171 -7.27 -15.84 13.65
C ARG A 171 -8.00 -16.91 12.84
N GLU A 172 -8.71 -16.51 11.79
CA GLU A 172 -9.41 -17.42 10.91
C GLU A 172 -8.43 -18.19 10.00
N LEU A 173 -7.38 -17.51 9.51
CA LEU A 173 -6.31 -18.18 8.76
C LEU A 173 -5.56 -19.19 9.64
N ALA A 174 -5.28 -18.85 10.88
CA ALA A 174 -4.63 -19.72 11.85
C ALA A 174 -5.53 -20.90 12.22
N ALA A 175 -6.82 -20.67 12.45
CA ALA A 175 -7.79 -21.74 12.73
C ALA A 175 -7.88 -22.72 11.58
N ARG A 176 -8.01 -22.25 10.34
CA ARG A 176 -8.03 -23.12 9.14
C ARG A 176 -6.74 -23.92 8.98
N ALA A 177 -5.59 -23.33 9.31
CA ALA A 177 -4.32 -24.03 9.24
C ALA A 177 -4.21 -25.10 10.34
N ALA A 178 -4.70 -24.83 11.54
CA ALA A 178 -4.76 -25.80 12.63
C ALA A 178 -5.68 -26.97 12.30
N GLU A 179 -6.87 -26.71 11.76
CA GLU A 179 -7.80 -27.74 11.28
C GLU A 179 -7.18 -28.59 10.16
N CYS A 180 -6.45 -27.96 9.24
CA CYS A 180 -5.72 -28.67 8.19
C CYS A 180 -4.63 -29.57 8.77
N ALA A 181 -3.85 -29.07 9.73
CA ALA A 181 -2.79 -29.82 10.40
C ALA A 181 -3.35 -31.02 11.18
N GLN A 182 -4.44 -30.81 11.93
CA GLN A 182 -5.13 -31.88 12.65
C GLN A 182 -5.60 -32.96 11.69
N GLY A 183 -6.28 -32.59 10.59
CA GLY A 183 -6.73 -33.58 9.61
C GLY A 183 -5.59 -34.28 8.87
N CYS A 184 -4.39 -33.68 8.75
CA CYS A 184 -3.21 -34.39 8.26
C CYS A 184 -2.69 -35.42 9.30
N ALA A 185 -2.69 -35.03 10.57
CA ALA A 185 -2.29 -35.95 11.65
C ALA A 185 -3.23 -37.14 11.76
N ASP A 186 -4.53 -36.91 11.66
CA ASP A 186 -5.57 -37.99 11.69
C ASP A 186 -5.38 -38.96 10.52
N GLU A 187 -5.10 -38.47 9.30
CA GLU A 187 -4.87 -39.31 8.12
C GLU A 187 -3.58 -40.14 8.24
N LEU A 188 -2.53 -39.56 8.84
CA LEU A 188 -1.27 -40.25 9.09
C LEU A 188 -1.35 -41.27 10.25
N ALA A 189 -2.36 -41.18 11.11
CA ALA A 189 -2.57 -42.13 12.20
C ALA A 189 -3.24 -43.42 11.76
N VAL A 190 -3.78 -43.46 10.54
CA VAL A 190 -4.52 -44.63 10.01
C VAL A 190 -3.77 -45.22 8.80
N PRO A 191 -3.72 -46.55 8.63
CA PRO A 191 -3.15 -47.15 7.42
C PRO A 191 -3.82 -46.61 6.14
N PRO A 192 -3.06 -46.28 5.09
CA PRO A 192 -1.67 -46.63 4.78
C PRO A 192 -0.60 -45.65 5.34
N TYR A 193 -0.91 -44.81 6.33
CA TYR A 193 0.02 -43.84 6.96
C TYR A 193 0.62 -42.83 5.96
N ALA A 194 -0.13 -42.47 4.94
CA ALA A 194 0.28 -41.60 3.87
C ALA A 194 -0.76 -40.50 3.65
N LEU A 195 -0.30 -39.27 3.38
CA LEU A 195 -1.19 -38.15 3.05
C LEU A 195 -1.75 -38.33 1.63
N SER A 196 -3.04 -38.11 1.49
CA SER A 196 -3.66 -37.99 0.18
C SER A 196 -3.20 -36.71 -0.50
N ARG A 197 -3.03 -36.71 -1.82
CA ARG A 197 -2.65 -35.54 -2.61
C ARG A 197 -3.59 -34.33 -2.40
N ALA A 198 -4.86 -34.61 -2.08
CA ALA A 198 -5.84 -33.55 -1.80
C ALA A 198 -5.56 -32.88 -0.46
N ARG A 199 -5.16 -33.64 0.57
CA ARG A 199 -4.77 -33.10 1.89
C ARG A 199 -3.47 -32.30 1.80
N GLU A 200 -2.48 -32.86 1.12
CA GLU A 200 -1.19 -32.18 0.90
C GLU A 200 -1.38 -30.82 0.25
N ARG A 201 -2.20 -30.73 -0.81
CA ARG A 201 -2.53 -29.43 -1.44
C ARG A 201 -3.21 -28.47 -0.48
N ARG A 202 -4.20 -28.93 0.30
CA ARG A 202 -4.89 -28.07 1.29
C ARG A 202 -3.93 -27.58 2.38
N ALA A 203 -3.03 -28.43 2.86
CA ALA A 203 -2.01 -28.04 3.83
C ALA A 203 -1.04 -27.00 3.26
N ALA A 204 -0.60 -27.18 2.02
CA ALA A 204 0.26 -26.22 1.33
C ALA A 204 -0.46 -24.88 1.09
N GLU A 205 -1.74 -24.89 0.74
CA GLU A 205 -2.55 -23.68 0.59
C GLU A 205 -2.74 -22.96 1.94
N ALA A 206 -3.04 -23.68 3.01
CA ALA A 206 -3.18 -23.13 4.35
C ALA A 206 -1.86 -22.54 4.87
N ALA A 207 -0.73 -23.22 4.69
CA ALA A 207 0.60 -22.71 5.01
C ALA A 207 0.95 -21.46 4.21
N THR A 208 0.57 -21.43 2.93
CA THR A 208 0.77 -20.25 2.06
C THR A 208 -0.08 -19.06 2.52
N GLY A 209 -1.26 -19.30 3.10
CA GLY A 209 -2.14 -18.28 3.68
C GLY A 209 -1.52 -17.60 4.90
N LEU A 210 -0.72 -18.31 5.69
CA LEU A 210 -0.04 -17.81 6.89
C LEU A 210 1.29 -17.09 6.62
N ARG A 211 1.73 -17.03 5.34
CA ARG A 211 2.97 -16.28 5.03
C ARG A 211 2.86 -14.82 5.48
N PRO A 212 3.94 -14.25 6.07
CA PRO A 212 3.94 -12.86 6.56
C PRO A 212 3.50 -11.83 5.51
N SER A 213 3.74 -12.11 4.23
CA SER A 213 3.31 -11.25 3.12
C SER A 213 1.79 -11.24 2.87
N ARG A 214 1.05 -12.22 3.39
CA ARG A 214 -0.41 -12.34 3.23
C ARG A 214 -1.20 -11.98 4.49
N VAL A 215 -0.53 -11.98 5.65
CA VAL A 215 -1.15 -11.58 6.92
C VAL A 215 -1.14 -10.06 7.01
N PRO A 216 -2.30 -9.41 7.28
CA PRO A 216 -2.35 -7.97 7.50
C PRO A 216 -1.37 -7.57 8.61
N GLU A 217 -0.54 -6.59 8.35
CA GLU A 217 0.55 -6.19 9.25
C GLU A 217 0.05 -5.76 10.64
N ALA A 218 -1.17 -5.22 10.71
CA ALA A 218 -1.85 -4.85 11.96
C ALA A 218 -2.26 -6.06 12.81
N GLU A 219 -2.32 -7.25 12.23
CA GLU A 219 -2.75 -8.51 12.88
C GLU A 219 -1.58 -9.47 13.09
N ARG A 220 -0.38 -9.11 12.62
CA ARG A 220 0.80 -9.90 12.92
C ARG A 220 1.05 -9.85 14.43
N PRO A 221 1.26 -11.02 15.07
CA PRO A 221 1.57 -11.03 16.50
C PRO A 221 2.79 -10.14 16.72
N ALA A 222 2.62 -9.09 17.53
CA ALA A 222 3.68 -8.18 17.91
C ALA A 222 4.73 -8.96 18.71
N GLY A 223 5.73 -9.46 18.03
CA GLY A 223 6.92 -10.03 18.64
C GLY A 223 8.10 -9.09 18.41
N PRO A 224 9.08 -9.01 19.32
CA PRO A 224 10.33 -8.35 19.02
C PRO A 224 10.91 -8.99 17.75
N GLY A 225 11.41 -8.18 16.82
CA GLY A 225 11.79 -8.55 15.43
C GLY A 225 12.74 -9.75 15.24
N LEU A 226 13.21 -10.36 16.33
CA LEU A 226 13.90 -11.64 16.35
C LEU A 226 12.95 -12.84 16.16
N ARG A 227 11.67 -12.76 16.58
CA ARG A 227 10.70 -13.85 16.40
C ARG A 227 10.21 -13.93 14.97
N ASP A 228 10.02 -12.79 14.27
CA ASP A 228 9.62 -12.78 12.86
C ASP A 228 10.72 -13.37 11.97
N ARG A 229 11.99 -13.15 12.31
CA ARG A 229 13.14 -13.78 11.63
C ARG A 229 13.22 -15.27 11.89
N ALA A 230 12.98 -15.71 13.12
CA ALA A 230 12.99 -17.14 13.47
C ALA A 230 11.88 -17.91 12.74
N LEU A 231 10.68 -17.35 12.64
CA LEU A 231 9.57 -17.97 11.90
C LEU A 231 9.81 -17.98 10.38
N ALA A 232 10.45 -16.95 9.84
CA ALA A 232 10.85 -16.92 8.43
C ALA A 232 11.95 -17.97 8.13
N HIS A 233 12.89 -18.18 9.04
CA HIS A 233 13.95 -19.18 8.89
C HIS A 233 13.44 -20.62 9.07
N THR A 234 12.54 -20.88 10.00
CA THR A 234 11.96 -22.23 10.17
C THR A 234 11.06 -22.63 9.00
N GLY A 235 10.34 -21.67 8.40
CA GLY A 235 9.54 -21.90 7.18
C GLY A 235 10.38 -22.21 5.93
N LEU A 236 11.59 -21.66 5.84
CA LEU A 236 12.50 -21.90 4.70
C LEU A 236 13.31 -23.21 4.86
N HIS A 237 13.62 -23.62 6.08
CA HIS A 237 14.41 -24.84 6.30
C HIS A 237 13.60 -26.13 6.07
N ASN A 238 12.27 -26.05 6.28
CA ASN A 238 11.40 -27.22 6.04
C ASN A 238 11.06 -27.43 4.56
N SER A 239 11.31 -26.45 3.69
CA SER A 239 11.08 -26.60 2.24
C SER A 239 12.29 -27.14 1.45
N ASN A 240 13.49 -27.12 2.02
CA ASN A 240 14.72 -27.62 1.38
C ASN A 240 15.19 -29.00 1.86
N GLY A 241 14.46 -29.65 2.78
CA GLY A 241 14.82 -30.93 3.36
C GLY A 241 14.23 -32.17 2.68
N GLN A 242 13.56 -32.05 1.54
CA GLN A 242 13.00 -33.20 0.82
C GLN A 242 13.36 -33.17 -0.68
N VAL A 243 14.64 -33.17 -0.98
CA VAL A 243 15.15 -33.71 -2.26
C VAL A 243 16.47 -34.43 -1.96
N SER A 244 16.36 -35.70 -1.61
CA SER A 244 17.41 -36.72 -1.74
C SER A 244 16.73 -38.07 -1.80
#